data_a68d16e387a65afb19832e55ae94eec7
#
_entry.id   a68d16e387a65afb19832e55ae94eec7
#
_cell.length_a   1.000
_cell.length_b   1.000
_cell.length_c   1.000
_cell.angle_alpha   90.00
_cell.angle_beta   90.00
_cell.angle_gamma   90.00
#
_symmetry.space_group_name_H-M   'P 1'
#
loop_
_entity.id
_entity.type
_entity.pdbx_description
1 polymer ?
#
loop_
_entity_poly.entity_id
_entity_poly.type
_entity_poly.pdbx_seq_one_letter_code
_entity_poly.pdbx_strand_id
1 'polypeptide(L)'
;MRTRALIAAGCFFGLLGIVGLATPSFAGGDWNDVGIAWQPYDKGLAEAKEKKKPICLVFYTDWCPHCTNYSKVFHDPKVVEQSKSFVMIRLNKDENKELSSQYAPDGQYIPRTYFLSSGGTLDPSLHAPRDKYQYFYDESAPASILAGMESALKKLN
;
A
#
# COMPACT_ATOMS: atom_id res chain seq x y z
N MET A 1 -27.31 -40.86 67.84
CA MET A 1 -25.96 -40.55 67.37
C MET A 1 -26.08 -39.68 66.14
N ARG A 2 -25.71 -38.40 66.23
CA ARG A 2 -25.90 -37.41 65.16
C ARG A 2 -24.53 -37.14 64.53
N THR A 3 -24.35 -37.53 63.30
CA THR A 3 -23.12 -37.28 62.51
C THR A 3 -23.26 -35.92 61.78
N ARG A 4 -22.41 -34.98 62.10
CA ARG A 4 -22.34 -33.66 61.43
C ARG A 4 -21.49 -33.78 60.16
N ALA A 5 -22.02 -33.43 58.99
CA ALA A 5 -21.29 -33.26 57.79
C ALA A 5 -20.71 -31.83 57.69
N LEU A 6 -19.39 -31.72 57.50
CA LEU A 6 -18.68 -30.49 57.24
C LEU A 6 -18.74 -30.17 55.73
N ILE A 7 -19.27 -29.01 55.40
CA ILE A 7 -19.30 -28.50 54.02
C ILE A 7 -18.04 -27.67 53.85
N ALA A 8 -17.13 -28.11 53.00
CA ALA A 8 -15.95 -27.34 52.60
C ALA A 8 -16.34 -26.38 51.44
N ALA A 9 -16.27 -25.07 51.70
CA ALA A 9 -16.45 -24.05 50.69
C ALA A 9 -15.14 -23.90 49.87
N GLY A 10 -15.14 -24.35 48.62
CA GLY A 10 -14.04 -24.13 47.69
C GLY A 10 -14.15 -22.76 47.04
N CYS A 11 -13.22 -21.86 47.31
CA CYS A 11 -13.05 -20.61 46.60
C CYS A 11 -12.49 -20.88 45.17
N PHE A 12 -13.32 -20.71 44.16
CA PHE A 12 -12.88 -20.68 42.79
C PHE A 12 -12.30 -19.28 42.48
N PHE A 13 -10.98 -19.16 42.47
CA PHE A 13 -10.29 -18.00 41.95
C PHE A 13 -10.30 -18.10 40.42
N GLY A 14 -11.23 -17.38 39.77
CA GLY A 14 -11.24 -17.23 38.32
C GLY A 14 -10.08 -16.37 37.85
N LEU A 15 -9.08 -16.96 37.19
CA LEU A 15 -8.08 -16.22 36.42
C LEU A 15 -8.79 -15.58 35.22
N LEU A 16 -9.06 -14.26 35.28
CA LEU A 16 -9.38 -13.48 34.09
C LEU A 16 -8.11 -13.39 33.23
N GLY A 17 -8.02 -14.25 32.21
CA GLY A 17 -7.02 -14.12 31.15
C GLY A 17 -7.26 -12.82 30.37
N ILE A 18 -6.36 -11.86 30.50
CA ILE A 18 -6.32 -10.68 29.63
C ILE A 18 -5.91 -11.17 28.24
N VAL A 19 -6.88 -11.36 27.34
CA VAL A 19 -6.62 -11.57 25.93
C VAL A 19 -6.10 -10.23 25.37
N GLY A 20 -4.78 -10.10 25.31
CA GLY A 20 -4.13 -8.98 24.64
C GLY A 20 -4.52 -9.00 23.15
N LEU A 21 -5.30 -8.03 22.72
CA LEU A 21 -5.51 -7.76 21.30
C LEU A 21 -4.18 -7.30 20.72
N ALA A 22 -3.47 -8.21 20.07
CA ALA A 22 -2.31 -7.86 19.26
C ALA A 22 -2.80 -6.95 18.12
N THR A 23 -2.44 -5.67 18.16
CA THR A 23 -2.65 -4.77 17.02
C THR A 23 -1.80 -5.28 15.86
N PRO A 24 -2.36 -5.47 14.65
CA PRO A 24 -1.56 -5.84 13.50
C PRO A 24 -0.51 -4.76 13.26
N SER A 25 0.77 -5.13 13.36
CA SER A 25 1.88 -4.27 12.95
C SER A 25 1.96 -4.38 11.43
N PHE A 26 1.55 -3.32 10.73
CA PHE A 26 1.71 -3.25 9.28
C PHE A 26 3.17 -3.01 8.95
N ALA A 27 3.91 -4.08 8.64
CA ALA A 27 5.25 -3.97 8.08
C ALA A 27 5.18 -3.17 6.76
N GLY A 28 6.07 -2.20 6.58
CA GLY A 28 6.07 -1.35 5.37
C GLY A 28 5.04 -0.23 5.32
N GLY A 29 4.30 0.02 6.42
CA GLY A 29 3.30 1.07 6.54
C GLY A 29 1.86 0.61 6.29
N ASP A 30 0.92 1.47 6.64
CA ASP A 30 -0.50 1.30 6.35
C ASP A 30 -0.83 1.97 5.01
N TRP A 31 -1.06 1.15 3.98
CA TRP A 31 -1.34 1.60 2.60
C TRP A 31 -2.83 1.78 2.31
N ASN A 32 -3.67 1.86 3.35
CA ASN A 32 -5.11 2.05 3.24
C ASN A 32 -5.80 0.96 2.39
N ASP A 33 -5.54 -0.31 2.72
CA ASP A 33 -6.10 -1.46 1.99
C ASP A 33 -7.64 -1.53 2.07
N VAL A 34 -8.25 -0.78 2.97
CA VAL A 34 -9.72 -0.63 3.07
C VAL A 34 -10.26 0.38 2.04
N GLY A 35 -9.54 1.50 1.85
CA GLY A 35 -9.97 2.59 0.98
C GLY A 35 -9.50 2.46 -0.47
N ILE A 36 -8.43 1.71 -0.71
CA ILE A 36 -7.80 1.54 -2.03
C ILE A 36 -7.73 0.05 -2.38
N ALA A 37 -8.29 -0.32 -3.52
CA ALA A 37 -8.29 -1.69 -4.02
C ALA A 37 -6.95 -2.05 -4.68
N TRP A 38 -5.91 -2.30 -3.87
CA TRP A 38 -4.61 -2.73 -4.34
C TRP A 38 -4.67 -4.11 -5.00
N GLN A 39 -4.04 -4.27 -6.16
CA GLN A 39 -3.99 -5.51 -6.91
C GLN A 39 -2.57 -6.08 -6.97
N PRO A 40 -2.41 -7.43 -7.04
CA PRO A 40 -1.20 -8.06 -7.51
C PRO A 40 -0.92 -7.69 -8.98
N TYR A 41 0.34 -7.76 -9.42
CA TYR A 41 0.77 -7.27 -10.72
C TYR A 41 -0.03 -7.84 -11.90
N ASP A 42 -0.05 -9.16 -12.06
CA ASP A 42 -0.69 -9.81 -13.21
C ASP A 42 -2.20 -9.55 -13.25
N LYS A 43 -2.85 -9.62 -12.08
CA LYS A 43 -4.27 -9.33 -11.95
C LYS A 43 -4.58 -7.87 -12.27
N GLY A 44 -3.74 -6.96 -11.78
CA GLY A 44 -3.88 -5.53 -12.05
C GLY A 44 -3.70 -5.20 -13.54
N LEU A 45 -2.72 -5.81 -14.22
CA LEU A 45 -2.55 -5.66 -15.67
C LEU A 45 -3.77 -6.15 -16.46
N ALA A 46 -4.30 -7.32 -16.11
CA ALA A 46 -5.49 -7.87 -16.75
C ALA A 46 -6.70 -6.94 -16.56
N GLU A 47 -6.92 -6.48 -15.33
CA GLU A 47 -8.00 -5.56 -14.97
C GLU A 47 -7.87 -4.21 -15.70
N ALA A 48 -6.66 -3.65 -15.76
CA ALA A 48 -6.40 -2.39 -16.44
C ALA A 48 -6.72 -2.47 -17.94
N LYS A 49 -6.32 -3.55 -18.59
CA LYS A 49 -6.61 -3.83 -20.01
C LYS A 49 -8.10 -3.98 -20.27
N GLU A 50 -8.81 -4.74 -19.43
CA GLU A 50 -10.25 -4.95 -19.53
C GLU A 50 -11.03 -3.65 -19.35
N LYS A 51 -10.70 -2.90 -18.28
CA LYS A 51 -11.40 -1.65 -17.92
C LYS A 51 -10.91 -0.43 -18.68
N LYS A 52 -9.85 -0.57 -19.50
CA LYS A 52 -9.17 0.54 -20.21
C LYS A 52 -8.75 1.67 -19.27
N LYS A 53 -8.33 1.33 -18.05
CA LYS A 53 -7.87 2.28 -17.04
C LYS A 53 -6.34 2.34 -16.98
N PRO A 54 -5.73 3.51 -16.79
CA PRO A 54 -4.31 3.61 -16.51
C PRO A 54 -3.98 2.93 -15.18
N ILE A 55 -2.71 2.59 -14.99
CA ILE A 55 -2.20 1.91 -13.81
C ILE A 55 -1.38 2.89 -12.97
N CYS A 56 -1.58 2.88 -11.66
CA CYS A 56 -0.65 3.44 -10.70
C CYS A 56 0.10 2.29 -10.00
N LEU A 57 1.38 2.12 -10.37
CA LEU A 57 2.24 1.05 -9.87
C LEU A 57 3.21 1.59 -8.82
N VAL A 58 3.15 1.05 -7.60
CA VAL A 58 4.01 1.44 -6.48
C VAL A 58 4.93 0.29 -6.07
N PHE A 59 6.25 0.54 -6.05
CA PHE A 59 7.23 -0.33 -5.42
C PHE A 59 7.61 0.17 -4.03
N TYR A 60 7.63 -0.74 -3.07
CA TYR A 60 7.98 -0.47 -1.67
C TYR A 60 8.76 -1.64 -1.07
N THR A 61 9.20 -1.52 0.18
CA THR A 61 9.62 -2.64 1.03
C THR A 61 9.14 -2.43 2.46
N ASP A 62 9.06 -3.51 3.23
CA ASP A 62 8.54 -3.48 4.60
C ASP A 62 9.46 -2.78 5.60
N TRP A 63 10.76 -2.79 5.33
CA TRP A 63 11.80 -2.18 6.19
C TRP A 63 12.10 -0.71 5.87
N CYS A 64 11.48 -0.13 4.84
CA CYS A 64 11.81 1.21 4.34
C CYS A 64 11.03 2.31 5.08
N PRO A 65 11.66 3.19 5.86
CA PRO A 65 10.98 4.26 6.58
C PRO A 65 10.33 5.28 5.64
N HIS A 66 10.93 5.56 4.48
CA HIS A 66 10.33 6.41 3.44
C HIS A 66 9.04 5.80 2.89
N CYS A 67 8.98 4.48 2.73
CA CYS A 67 7.76 3.79 2.29
C CYS A 67 6.66 3.89 3.35
N THR A 68 7.00 3.76 4.63
CA THR A 68 6.08 3.96 5.75
C THR A 68 5.53 5.39 5.79
N ASN A 69 6.35 6.39 5.50
CA ASN A 69 5.88 7.77 5.39
C ASN A 69 4.99 7.96 4.15
N TYR A 70 5.44 7.44 3.01
CA TYR A 70 4.70 7.57 1.75
C TYR A 70 3.33 6.87 1.80
N SER A 71 3.20 5.76 2.53
CA SER A 71 1.92 5.07 2.68
C SER A 71 0.83 5.97 3.26
N LYS A 72 1.20 6.96 4.09
CA LYS A 72 0.25 7.88 4.73
C LYS A 72 -0.45 8.80 3.70
N VAL A 73 0.18 9.12 2.56
CA VAL A 73 -0.46 9.97 1.55
C VAL A 73 -1.66 9.28 0.90
N PHE A 74 -1.72 7.95 0.93
CA PHE A 74 -2.85 7.17 0.41
C PHE A 74 -4.06 7.13 1.35
N HIS A 75 -3.98 7.77 2.53
CA HIS A 75 -5.12 8.03 3.41
C HIS A 75 -5.79 9.39 3.13
N ASP A 76 -5.17 10.26 2.31
CA ASP A 76 -5.79 11.53 1.92
C ASP A 76 -7.06 11.27 1.10
N PRO A 77 -8.22 11.88 1.46
CA PRO A 77 -9.48 11.62 0.77
C PRO A 77 -9.46 11.93 -0.73
N LYS A 78 -8.65 12.90 -1.17
CA LYS A 78 -8.51 13.23 -2.60
C LYS A 78 -7.70 12.17 -3.33
N VAL A 79 -6.66 11.62 -2.70
CA VAL A 79 -5.88 10.50 -3.27
C VAL A 79 -6.75 9.26 -3.37
N VAL A 80 -7.53 8.94 -2.33
CA VAL A 80 -8.49 7.82 -2.36
C VAL A 80 -9.52 8.01 -3.47
N GLU A 81 -10.09 9.20 -3.63
CA GLU A 81 -11.06 9.47 -4.69
C GLU A 81 -10.42 9.32 -6.08
N GLN A 82 -9.25 9.92 -6.28
CA GLN A 82 -8.57 9.88 -7.57
C GLN A 82 -8.03 8.49 -7.93
N SER A 83 -7.69 7.67 -6.93
CA SER A 83 -7.25 6.28 -7.13
C SER A 83 -8.29 5.41 -7.84
N LYS A 84 -9.59 5.73 -7.72
CA LYS A 84 -10.69 5.04 -8.42
C LYS A 84 -10.61 5.14 -9.94
N SER A 85 -9.90 6.13 -10.47
CA SER A 85 -9.66 6.30 -11.90
C SER A 85 -8.51 5.45 -12.43
N PHE A 86 -7.79 4.77 -11.56
CA PHE A 86 -6.67 3.88 -11.87
C PHE A 86 -6.96 2.43 -11.49
N VAL A 87 -6.18 1.53 -12.01
CA VAL A 87 -5.92 0.25 -11.35
C VAL A 87 -4.68 0.44 -10.48
N MET A 88 -4.85 0.27 -9.18
CA MET A 88 -3.79 0.47 -8.20
C MET A 88 -3.02 -0.84 -7.97
N ILE A 89 -1.72 -0.84 -8.24
CA ILE A 89 -0.85 -2.00 -8.05
C ILE A 89 0.24 -1.63 -7.04
N ARG A 90 0.45 -2.49 -6.04
CA ARG A 90 1.50 -2.31 -5.05
C ARG A 90 2.33 -3.59 -4.93
N LEU A 91 3.65 -3.45 -5.05
CA LEU A 91 4.59 -4.57 -5.06
C LEU A 91 5.72 -4.37 -4.05
N ASN A 92 5.94 -5.37 -3.21
CA ASN A 92 7.17 -5.44 -2.43
C ASN A 92 8.35 -5.73 -3.37
N LYS A 93 9.32 -4.82 -3.43
CA LYS A 93 10.50 -4.90 -4.30
C LYS A 93 11.32 -6.17 -4.03
N ASP A 94 11.45 -6.58 -2.76
CA ASP A 94 12.29 -7.70 -2.38
C ASP A 94 11.71 -9.05 -2.84
N GLU A 95 10.39 -9.11 -2.97
CA GLU A 95 9.64 -10.25 -3.50
C GLU A 95 9.52 -10.22 -5.03
N ASN A 96 9.66 -9.05 -5.65
CA ASN A 96 9.44 -8.80 -7.07
C ASN A 96 10.68 -8.19 -7.74
N LYS A 97 11.87 -8.77 -7.52
CA LYS A 97 13.18 -8.21 -7.93
C LYS A 97 13.29 -7.97 -9.43
N GLU A 98 12.83 -8.92 -10.24
CA GLU A 98 12.89 -8.84 -11.70
C GLU A 98 12.00 -7.72 -12.23
N LEU A 99 10.74 -7.65 -11.79
CA LEU A 99 9.84 -6.55 -12.15
C LEU A 99 10.38 -5.20 -11.67
N SER A 100 10.91 -5.15 -10.44
CA SER A 100 11.49 -3.93 -9.91
C SER A 100 12.68 -3.44 -10.74
N SER A 101 13.46 -4.35 -11.32
CA SER A 101 14.59 -4.01 -12.20
C SER A 101 14.12 -3.54 -13.57
N GLN A 102 13.04 -4.09 -14.12
CA GLN A 102 12.44 -3.65 -15.37
C GLN A 102 11.89 -2.22 -15.28
N TYR A 103 11.32 -1.86 -14.12
CA TYR A 103 10.82 -0.52 -13.84
C TYR A 103 11.84 0.31 -13.05
N ALA A 104 13.07 0.45 -13.55
CA ALA A 104 14.14 1.19 -12.86
C ALA A 104 14.97 2.09 -13.79
N PRO A 105 14.33 2.95 -14.61
CA PRO A 105 15.07 3.74 -15.61
C PRO A 105 16.08 4.71 -14.99
N ASP A 106 15.86 5.14 -13.75
CA ASP A 106 16.74 6.07 -13.02
C ASP A 106 17.29 5.50 -11.70
N GLY A 107 17.14 4.18 -11.46
CA GLY A 107 17.67 3.49 -10.30
C GLY A 107 16.66 2.66 -9.52
N GLN A 108 17.17 1.87 -8.55
CA GLN A 108 16.37 0.92 -7.78
C GLN A 108 16.04 1.39 -6.35
N TYR A 109 15.96 2.68 -6.13
CA TYR A 109 15.49 3.27 -4.85
C TYR A 109 14.01 2.94 -4.57
N ILE A 110 13.55 3.21 -3.39
CA ILE A 110 12.16 3.04 -2.94
C ILE A 110 11.78 4.19 -1.97
N PRO A 111 10.47 4.56 -1.94
CA PRO A 111 9.40 4.13 -2.83
C PRO A 111 9.55 4.66 -4.25
N ARG A 112 8.96 3.97 -5.23
CA ARG A 112 8.84 4.44 -6.62
C ARG A 112 7.41 4.27 -7.09
N THR A 113 6.87 5.29 -7.75
CA THR A 113 5.52 5.25 -8.31
C THR A 113 5.58 5.55 -9.80
N TYR A 114 4.99 4.67 -10.59
CA TYR A 114 4.91 4.76 -12.03
C TYR A 114 3.46 4.87 -12.48
N PHE A 115 3.23 5.67 -13.52
CA PHE A 115 1.97 5.69 -14.23
C PHE A 115 2.14 5.00 -15.57
N LEU A 116 1.35 3.93 -15.77
CA LEU A 116 1.41 3.11 -16.98
C LEU A 116 0.10 3.24 -17.74
N SER A 117 0.16 3.06 -19.06
CA SER A 117 -1.04 2.87 -19.86
C SER A 117 -1.84 1.66 -19.41
N SER A 118 -3.07 1.51 -19.86
CA SER A 118 -3.88 0.31 -19.62
C SER A 118 -3.25 -0.98 -20.17
N GLY A 119 -2.31 -0.86 -21.10
CA GLY A 119 -1.50 -1.96 -21.62
C GLY A 119 -0.22 -2.26 -20.81
N GLY A 120 0.04 -1.53 -19.72
CA GLY A 120 1.24 -1.73 -18.87
C GLY A 120 2.50 -1.01 -19.37
N THR A 121 2.38 -0.12 -20.37
CA THR A 121 3.53 0.61 -20.90
C THR A 121 3.82 1.86 -20.07
N LEU A 122 5.08 2.01 -19.65
CA LEU A 122 5.57 3.21 -18.95
C LEU A 122 5.68 4.38 -19.92
N ASP A 123 5.11 5.53 -19.54
CA ASP A 123 5.42 6.81 -20.16
C ASP A 123 6.50 7.53 -19.33
N PRO A 124 7.75 7.65 -19.83
CA PRO A 124 8.84 8.21 -19.05
C PRO A 124 8.69 9.71 -18.74
N SER A 125 7.76 10.40 -19.37
CA SER A 125 7.48 11.82 -19.07
C SER A 125 6.55 12.00 -17.86
N LEU A 126 5.96 10.91 -17.36
CA LEU A 126 5.10 10.92 -16.17
C LEU A 126 5.93 10.60 -14.92
N HIS A 127 6.55 11.62 -14.37
CA HIS A 127 7.39 11.55 -13.18
C HIS A 127 7.23 12.79 -12.30
N ALA A 128 7.74 12.73 -11.08
CA ALA A 128 7.78 13.90 -10.20
C ALA A 128 8.76 14.96 -10.75
N PRO A 129 8.53 16.26 -10.48
CA PRO A 129 9.39 17.35 -10.99
C PRO A 129 10.72 17.41 -10.21
N ARG A 130 11.60 16.43 -10.46
CA ARG A 130 12.88 16.24 -9.78
C ARG A 130 13.96 15.86 -10.78
N ASP A 131 15.19 16.29 -10.52
CA ASP A 131 16.36 15.96 -11.36
C ASP A 131 16.86 14.54 -11.11
N LYS A 132 16.68 14.04 -9.88
CA LYS A 132 17.08 12.68 -9.47
C LYS A 132 15.92 12.00 -8.75
N TYR A 133 15.90 10.68 -8.76
CA TYR A 133 14.82 9.89 -8.14
C TYR A 133 13.45 10.32 -8.66
N GLN A 134 13.34 10.41 -9.98
CA GLN A 134 12.19 11.00 -10.67
C GLN A 134 10.85 10.34 -10.35
N TYR A 135 10.87 9.06 -9.97
CA TYR A 135 9.67 8.31 -9.58
C TYR A 135 9.42 8.27 -8.07
N PHE A 136 10.15 9.09 -7.30
CA PHE A 136 9.91 9.28 -5.88
C PHE A 136 9.06 10.54 -5.68
N TYR A 137 7.76 10.36 -5.43
CA TYR A 137 6.84 11.44 -5.07
C TYR A 137 7.01 11.84 -3.61
N ASP A 138 6.63 13.07 -3.25
CA ASP A 138 6.80 13.59 -1.90
C ASP A 138 6.02 12.73 -0.89
N GLU A 139 6.73 12.14 0.07
CA GLU A 139 6.17 11.29 1.11
C GLU A 139 5.48 12.06 2.25
N SER A 140 5.66 13.39 2.29
CA SER A 140 5.12 14.26 3.33
C SER A 140 3.84 14.99 2.92
N ALA A 141 3.54 15.04 1.61
CA ALA A 141 2.40 15.80 1.09
C ALA A 141 1.66 15.10 -0.06
N PRO A 142 0.35 14.90 0.04
CA PRO A 142 -0.48 14.31 -1.01
C PRO A 142 -0.45 15.06 -2.35
N ALA A 143 -0.16 16.35 -2.33
CA ALA A 143 -0.17 17.20 -3.53
C ALA A 143 0.75 16.69 -4.64
N SER A 144 1.89 16.08 -4.29
CA SER A 144 2.85 15.56 -5.27
C SER A 144 2.28 14.39 -6.06
N ILE A 145 1.72 13.39 -5.39
CA ILE A 145 1.12 12.23 -6.06
C ILE A 145 -0.17 12.60 -6.79
N LEU A 146 -0.97 13.52 -6.25
CA LEU A 146 -2.18 14.02 -6.91
C LEU A 146 -1.85 14.70 -8.24
N ALA A 147 -0.81 15.53 -8.30
CA ALA A 147 -0.34 16.15 -9.54
C ALA A 147 0.12 15.10 -10.56
N GLY A 148 0.82 14.06 -10.10
CA GLY A 148 1.22 12.93 -10.95
C GLY A 148 0.01 12.17 -11.51
N MET A 149 -0.97 11.85 -10.67
CA MET A 149 -2.21 11.20 -11.06
C MET A 149 -3.01 12.05 -12.09
N GLU A 150 -3.12 13.36 -11.83
CA GLU A 150 -3.82 14.27 -12.76
C GLU A 150 -3.12 14.31 -14.12
N SER A 151 -1.79 14.41 -14.15
CA SER A 151 -1.00 14.40 -15.38
C SER A 151 -1.15 13.09 -16.14
N ALA A 152 -1.16 11.95 -15.42
CA ALA A 152 -1.35 10.64 -16.00
C ALA A 152 -2.74 10.48 -16.63
N LEU A 153 -3.80 10.93 -15.96
CA LEU A 153 -5.16 10.88 -16.51
C LEU A 153 -5.32 11.72 -17.76
N LYS A 154 -4.66 12.88 -17.84
CA LYS A 154 -4.67 13.72 -19.06
C LYS A 154 -3.95 13.09 -20.24
N LYS A 155 -2.96 12.23 -19.99
CA LYS A 155 -2.07 11.71 -21.02
C LYS A 155 -2.37 10.27 -21.44
N LEU A 156 -2.89 9.45 -20.55
CA LEU A 156 -3.08 8.02 -20.74
C LEU A 156 -4.53 7.59 -20.98
N ASN A 157 -5.49 8.52 -20.88
CA ASN A 157 -6.91 8.29 -21.22
C ASN A 157 -7.21 8.61 -22.67
#